data_e5952b64880e376392b33eb45ece472b
#
_entry.id   e5952b64880e376392b33eb45ece472b
#
_cell.length_a   1.000
_cell.length_b   1.000
_cell.length_c   1.000
_cell.angle_alpha   90.00
_cell.angle_beta   90.00
_cell.angle_gamma   90.00
#
_symmetry.space_group_name_H-M   'P 1'
#
loop_
_entity.id
_entity.type
_entity.pdbx_description
1 polymer ?
#
loop_
_entity_poly.entity_id
_entity_poly.type
_entity_poly.pdbx_seq_one_letter_code
_entity_poly.pdbx_strand_id
1 'polypeptide(L)'
;DRTLANLIAQIEGEVGKDNVLFIVTSTGYENEEQTDYSHYKVPTGTFYINRTANLMNIYLSAIYGHGRYVDGCFKNQIFLNHQLIDQKQLSLDDVLNRSQEFLLQNDGVKDVYTSTQLQRGGSDIAKLHNGYSSDNAGDIIIGINPGWQLKNEITGENFTFRMGLVSFPIVFYGAGLPSQRI
;
A
#
# COMPACT_ATOMS: atom_id res chain seq x y z
N ASP A 1 -11.46 21.70 13.72
CA ASP A 1 -12.91 21.67 14.04
C ASP A 1 -13.63 22.93 13.61
N ARG A 2 -13.10 24.14 13.90
CA ARG A 2 -13.75 25.40 13.51
C ARG A 2 -13.85 25.58 11.99
N THR A 3 -12.80 25.19 11.27
CA THR A 3 -12.78 25.25 9.79
C THR A 3 -13.80 24.30 9.19
N LEU A 4 -13.91 23.08 9.71
CA LEU A 4 -14.90 22.10 9.28
C LEU A 4 -16.33 22.58 9.56
N ALA A 5 -16.57 23.15 10.77
CA ALA A 5 -17.88 23.72 11.10
C ALA A 5 -18.28 24.86 10.15
N ASN A 6 -17.35 25.75 9.83
CA ASN A 6 -17.60 26.83 8.86
C ASN A 6 -17.90 26.30 7.44
N LEU A 7 -17.17 25.29 6.98
CA LEU A 7 -17.40 24.64 5.68
C LEU A 7 -18.80 24.02 5.63
N ILE A 8 -19.17 23.27 6.67
CA ILE A 8 -20.51 22.66 6.76
C ILE A 8 -21.60 23.74 6.71
N ALA A 9 -21.46 24.80 7.53
CA ALA A 9 -22.45 25.89 7.57
C ALA A 9 -22.60 26.63 6.24
N GLN A 10 -21.51 26.86 5.50
CA GLN A 10 -21.56 27.47 4.18
C GLN A 10 -22.30 26.57 3.17
N ILE A 11 -21.96 25.28 3.12
CA ILE A 11 -22.61 24.33 2.20
C ILE A 11 -24.10 24.18 2.54
N GLU A 12 -24.45 24.05 3.82
CA GLU A 12 -25.85 23.98 4.26
C GLU A 12 -26.62 25.25 3.88
N GLY A 13 -25.98 26.43 3.92
CA GLY A 13 -26.59 27.70 3.53
C GLY A 13 -26.90 27.78 2.02
N GLU A 14 -26.07 27.18 1.18
CA GLU A 14 -26.24 27.22 -0.29
C GLU A 14 -27.21 26.15 -0.81
N VAL A 15 -27.15 24.93 -0.31
CA VAL A 15 -27.90 23.78 -0.85
C VAL A 15 -29.09 23.36 0.02
N GLY A 16 -29.16 23.84 1.25
CA GLY A 16 -30.16 23.46 2.25
C GLY A 16 -29.70 22.22 3.07
N LYS A 17 -29.93 22.27 4.36
CA LYS A 17 -29.49 21.27 5.34
C LYS A 17 -29.97 19.85 5.04
N ASP A 18 -31.20 19.71 4.53
CA ASP A 18 -31.80 18.41 4.24
C ASP A 18 -31.37 17.84 2.88
N ASN A 19 -30.65 18.62 2.07
CA ASN A 19 -30.22 18.24 0.72
C ASN A 19 -28.75 17.83 0.66
N VAL A 20 -28.03 17.80 1.77
CA VAL A 20 -26.60 17.46 1.81
C VAL A 20 -26.32 16.41 2.85
N LEU A 21 -25.48 15.44 2.50
CA LEU A 21 -24.93 14.44 3.39
C LEU A 21 -23.41 14.62 3.46
N PHE A 22 -22.91 14.89 4.65
CA PHE A 22 -21.46 14.90 4.92
C PHE A 22 -21.03 13.54 5.42
N ILE A 23 -19.96 13.03 4.83
CA ILE A 23 -19.29 11.81 5.28
C ILE A 23 -17.87 12.19 5.68
N VAL A 24 -17.57 12.07 6.96
CA VAL A 24 -16.23 12.36 7.52
C VAL A 24 -15.62 11.07 7.99
N THR A 25 -14.45 10.75 7.44
CA THR A 25 -13.69 9.55 7.80
C THR A 25 -12.20 9.85 7.87
N SER A 26 -11.44 8.98 8.51
CA SER A 26 -9.99 9.00 8.52
C SER A 26 -9.45 7.95 7.55
N THR A 27 -8.27 8.21 7.00
CA THR A 27 -7.53 7.24 6.15
C THR A 27 -6.54 6.40 6.96
N GLY A 28 -6.54 6.53 8.28
CA GLY A 28 -5.62 5.86 9.18
C GLY A 28 -4.67 6.84 9.89
N TYR A 29 -3.59 6.32 10.45
CA TYR A 29 -2.59 7.15 11.12
C TYR A 29 -1.51 7.60 10.13
N GLU A 30 -1.26 8.91 10.10
CA GLU A 30 -0.01 9.45 9.55
C GLU A 30 1.09 9.34 10.63
N ASN A 31 2.22 8.77 10.23
CA ASN A 31 3.50 8.79 10.95
C ASN A 31 3.37 8.68 12.49
N GLU A 32 3.22 7.47 13.00
CA GLU A 32 3.55 7.28 14.40
C GLU A 32 5.04 7.50 14.62
N GLU A 33 5.37 8.18 15.73
CA GLU A 33 6.72 8.20 16.26
C GLU A 33 7.26 6.77 16.32
N GLN A 34 8.51 6.61 15.90
CA GLN A 34 9.15 5.30 15.87
C GLN A 34 9.13 4.71 17.26
N THR A 35 8.36 3.65 17.45
CA THR A 35 8.44 2.88 18.67
C THR A 35 9.84 2.30 18.77
N ASP A 36 10.57 2.62 19.81
CA ASP A 36 11.89 2.03 20.06
C ASP A 36 11.74 0.56 20.44
N TYR A 37 11.90 -0.31 19.45
CA TYR A 37 11.84 -1.76 19.64
C TYR A 37 13.14 -2.36 20.17
N SER A 38 14.20 -1.56 20.38
CA SER A 38 15.50 -2.04 20.86
C SER A 38 15.42 -2.69 22.22
N HIS A 39 14.56 -2.16 23.11
CA HIS A 39 14.29 -2.74 24.43
C HIS A 39 13.69 -4.15 24.38
N TYR A 40 13.01 -4.51 23.29
CA TYR A 40 12.33 -5.80 23.13
C TYR A 40 13.17 -6.79 22.34
N LYS A 41 14.42 -6.46 21.97
CA LYS A 41 15.31 -7.29 21.12
C LYS A 41 14.65 -7.69 19.79
N VAL A 42 13.73 -6.88 19.29
CA VAL A 42 13.13 -7.06 17.97
C VAL A 42 14.11 -6.52 16.92
N PRO A 43 14.51 -7.29 15.91
CA PRO A 43 15.35 -6.80 14.84
C PRO A 43 14.69 -5.63 14.13
N THR A 44 15.40 -4.52 14.01
CA THR A 44 14.94 -3.31 13.33
C THR A 44 15.89 -2.94 12.22
N GLY A 45 15.41 -2.21 11.24
CA GLY A 45 16.24 -1.77 10.12
C GLY A 45 15.48 -0.89 9.14
N THR A 46 16.13 -0.62 8.03
CA THR A 46 15.53 0.13 6.93
C THR A 46 15.53 -0.73 5.67
N PHE A 47 14.36 -0.92 5.09
CA PHE A 47 14.18 -1.55 3.80
C PHE A 47 14.11 -0.48 2.71
N TYR A 48 15.04 -0.51 1.79
CA TYR A 48 15.12 0.47 0.68
C TYR A 48 14.46 -0.10 -0.57
N ILE A 49 13.20 0.25 -0.81
CA ILE A 49 12.42 -0.33 -1.91
C ILE A 49 13.03 -0.05 -3.29
N ASN A 50 13.56 1.16 -3.51
CA ASN A 50 14.19 1.53 -4.78
C ASN A 50 15.45 0.69 -5.07
N ARG A 51 16.27 0.41 -4.06
CA ARG A 51 17.44 -0.47 -4.19
C ARG A 51 17.01 -1.90 -4.50
N THR A 52 16.06 -2.41 -3.74
CA THR A 52 15.55 -3.78 -3.92
C THR A 52 14.87 -3.96 -5.27
N ALA A 53 14.11 -2.97 -5.75
CA ALA A 53 13.52 -2.98 -7.09
C ALA A 53 14.59 -3.04 -8.19
N ASN A 54 15.71 -2.30 -8.04
CA ASN A 54 16.84 -2.36 -8.98
C ASN A 54 17.54 -3.72 -8.94
N LEU A 55 17.77 -4.28 -7.75
CA LEU A 55 18.37 -5.62 -7.61
C LEU A 55 17.46 -6.70 -8.21
N MET A 56 16.14 -6.61 -7.99
CA MET A 56 15.16 -7.50 -8.61
C MET A 56 15.21 -7.39 -10.15
N ASN A 57 15.35 -6.19 -10.70
CA ASN A 57 15.52 -6.03 -12.14
C ASN A 57 16.77 -6.74 -12.67
N ILE A 58 17.90 -6.67 -11.94
CA ILE A 58 19.13 -7.38 -12.29
C ILE A 58 18.91 -8.89 -12.22
N TYR A 59 18.26 -9.38 -11.15
CA TYR A 59 17.92 -10.79 -10.98
C TYR A 59 17.06 -11.32 -12.13
N LEU A 60 15.96 -10.61 -12.47
CA LEU A 60 15.10 -11.00 -13.60
C LEU A 60 15.83 -10.94 -14.93
N SER A 61 16.74 -9.96 -15.12
CA SER A 61 17.58 -9.88 -16.32
C SER A 61 18.55 -11.04 -16.45
N ALA A 62 19.03 -11.58 -15.33
CA ALA A 62 19.89 -12.76 -15.33
C ALA A 62 19.13 -14.03 -15.74
N ILE A 63 17.84 -14.14 -15.39
CA ILE A 63 17.00 -15.31 -15.70
C ILE A 63 16.46 -15.24 -17.13
N TYR A 64 15.88 -14.11 -17.50
CA TYR A 64 15.11 -13.96 -18.75
C TYR A 64 15.85 -13.21 -19.87
N GLY A 65 17.13 -12.89 -19.62
CA GLY A 65 17.95 -12.10 -20.53
C GLY A 65 17.78 -10.61 -20.33
N HIS A 66 18.70 -9.84 -20.87
CA HIS A 66 18.79 -8.40 -20.68
C HIS A 66 17.46 -7.67 -20.95
N GLY A 67 17.08 -6.79 -20.01
CA GLY A 67 15.86 -5.99 -20.13
C GLY A 67 15.53 -5.22 -18.86
N ARG A 68 14.62 -4.25 -18.99
CA ARG A 68 14.06 -3.51 -17.86
C ARG A 68 12.71 -4.11 -17.48
N TYR A 69 12.70 -5.08 -16.58
CA TYR A 69 11.51 -5.79 -16.12
C TYR A 69 10.73 -5.03 -15.04
N VAL A 70 11.39 -4.09 -14.38
CA VAL A 70 10.80 -3.25 -13.34
C VAL A 70 10.68 -1.83 -13.86
N ASP A 71 9.46 -1.32 -13.98
CA ASP A 71 9.21 0.06 -14.39
C ASP A 71 9.43 1.04 -13.26
N GLY A 72 9.08 0.66 -12.03
CA GLY A 72 9.29 1.51 -10.88
C GLY A 72 8.76 0.92 -9.58
N CYS A 73 8.83 1.73 -8.53
CA CYS A 73 8.25 1.45 -7.23
C CYS A 73 7.61 2.70 -6.64
N PHE A 74 6.52 2.51 -5.90
CA PHE A 74 5.81 3.57 -5.21
C PHE A 74 5.25 3.04 -3.88
N LYS A 75 5.53 3.76 -2.79
CA LYS A 75 5.24 3.27 -1.44
C LYS A 75 5.82 1.87 -1.24
N ASN A 76 4.99 0.89 -0.94
CA ASN A 76 5.37 -0.51 -0.77
C ASN A 76 5.05 -1.38 -1.98
N GLN A 77 4.89 -0.78 -3.15
CA GLN A 77 4.50 -1.47 -4.38
C GLN A 77 5.61 -1.41 -5.42
N ILE A 78 5.73 -2.48 -6.20
CA ILE A 78 6.62 -2.57 -7.36
C ILE A 78 5.76 -2.81 -8.60
N PHE A 79 6.10 -2.10 -9.68
CA PHE A 79 5.44 -2.15 -10.98
C PHE A 79 6.35 -2.85 -11.98
N LEU A 80 5.82 -3.87 -12.65
CA LEU A 80 6.53 -4.62 -13.67
C LEU A 80 6.29 -4.03 -15.07
N ASN A 81 7.24 -4.23 -15.96
CA ASN A 81 7.12 -3.84 -17.35
C ASN A 81 6.38 -4.91 -18.14
N HIS A 82 5.05 -4.83 -18.16
CA HIS A 82 4.18 -5.76 -18.88
C HIS A 82 4.51 -5.81 -20.37
N GLN A 83 4.82 -4.66 -21.00
CA GLN A 83 5.16 -4.62 -22.40
C GLN A 83 6.40 -5.47 -22.73
N LEU A 84 7.44 -5.42 -21.89
CA LEU A 84 8.63 -6.25 -22.09
C LEU A 84 8.34 -7.73 -21.85
N ILE A 85 7.54 -8.05 -20.82
CA ILE A 85 7.13 -9.41 -20.49
C ILE A 85 6.39 -10.03 -21.68
N ASP A 86 5.44 -9.31 -22.26
CA ASP A 86 4.67 -9.74 -23.42
C ASP A 86 5.55 -9.87 -24.69
N GLN A 87 6.43 -8.89 -24.93
CA GLN A 87 7.37 -8.95 -26.08
C GLN A 87 8.29 -10.18 -26.03
N LYS A 88 8.68 -10.57 -24.81
CA LYS A 88 9.52 -11.76 -24.59
C LYS A 88 8.72 -13.06 -24.48
N GLN A 89 7.40 -12.99 -24.60
CA GLN A 89 6.48 -14.13 -24.46
C GLN A 89 6.65 -14.87 -23.12
N LEU A 90 6.92 -14.13 -22.05
CA LEU A 90 7.07 -14.68 -20.70
C LEU A 90 5.70 -14.80 -20.03
N SER A 91 5.56 -15.82 -19.18
CA SER A 91 4.40 -15.90 -18.30
C SER A 91 4.50 -14.85 -17.19
N LEU A 92 3.50 -13.98 -17.06
CA LEU A 92 3.43 -13.01 -15.97
C LEU A 92 3.47 -13.71 -14.60
N ASP A 93 2.75 -14.83 -14.45
CA ASP A 93 2.73 -15.60 -13.21
C ASP A 93 4.14 -16.14 -12.85
N ASP A 94 4.93 -16.58 -13.84
CA ASP A 94 6.31 -17.02 -13.58
C ASP A 94 7.20 -15.85 -13.14
N VAL A 95 7.10 -14.72 -13.81
CA VAL A 95 7.84 -13.49 -13.43
C VAL A 95 7.45 -13.03 -12.03
N LEU A 96 6.15 -13.04 -11.69
CA LEU A 96 5.65 -12.68 -10.37
C LEU A 96 6.14 -13.65 -9.28
N ASN A 97 6.10 -14.95 -9.53
CA ASN A 97 6.57 -15.97 -8.58
C ASN A 97 8.08 -15.83 -8.32
N ARG A 98 8.89 -15.64 -9.36
CA ARG A 98 10.33 -15.40 -9.21
C ARG A 98 10.63 -14.12 -8.43
N SER A 99 9.87 -13.07 -8.72
CA SER A 99 9.99 -11.81 -8.00
C SER A 99 9.61 -11.94 -6.52
N GLN A 100 8.56 -12.70 -6.21
CA GLN A 100 8.12 -12.99 -4.85
C GLN A 100 9.20 -13.79 -4.09
N GLU A 101 9.74 -14.86 -4.69
CA GLU A 101 10.83 -15.66 -4.11
C GLU A 101 12.06 -14.81 -3.80
N PHE A 102 12.46 -13.93 -4.73
CA PHE A 102 13.57 -13.01 -4.56
C PHE A 102 13.33 -12.04 -3.39
N LEU A 103 12.14 -11.43 -3.33
CA LEU A 103 11.80 -10.44 -2.33
C LEU A 103 11.72 -11.03 -0.91
N LEU A 104 11.17 -12.23 -0.77
CA LEU A 104 11.06 -12.92 0.53
C LEU A 104 12.42 -13.26 1.16
N GLN A 105 13.51 -13.26 0.40
CA GLN A 105 14.87 -13.49 0.90
C GLN A 105 15.52 -12.22 1.48
N ASN A 106 14.89 -11.06 1.32
CA ASN A 106 15.45 -9.81 1.81
C ASN A 106 15.11 -9.58 3.29
N ASP A 107 16.11 -9.10 4.03
CA ASP A 107 15.91 -8.71 5.42
C ASP A 107 14.84 -7.63 5.55
N GLY A 108 14.01 -7.76 6.55
CA GLY A 108 12.92 -6.82 6.82
C GLY A 108 11.63 -7.08 6.05
N VAL A 109 11.64 -7.92 5.02
CA VAL A 109 10.43 -8.34 4.33
C VAL A 109 9.70 -9.40 5.17
N LYS A 110 8.41 -9.16 5.39
CA LYS A 110 7.52 -10.08 6.10
C LYS A 110 6.69 -10.91 5.12
N ASP A 111 6.00 -10.21 4.25
CA ASP A 111 5.04 -10.80 3.31
C ASP A 111 5.22 -10.13 1.94
N VAL A 112 4.98 -10.89 0.89
CA VAL A 112 4.94 -10.39 -0.49
C VAL A 112 3.70 -10.93 -1.17
N TYR A 113 2.89 -10.06 -1.72
CA TYR A 113 1.65 -10.39 -2.41
C TYR A 113 1.75 -9.99 -3.88
N THR A 114 1.41 -10.91 -4.77
CA THR A 114 1.36 -10.64 -6.20
C THR A 114 -0.03 -10.22 -6.65
N SER A 115 -0.11 -9.48 -7.76
CA SER A 115 -1.38 -9.04 -8.35
C SER A 115 -2.33 -10.20 -8.62
N THR A 116 -1.82 -11.32 -9.12
CA THR A 116 -2.62 -12.54 -9.35
C THR A 116 -3.16 -13.16 -8.08
N GLN A 117 -2.39 -13.18 -6.99
CA GLN A 117 -2.87 -13.62 -5.68
C GLN A 117 -3.96 -12.69 -5.15
N LEU A 118 -3.76 -11.37 -5.26
CA LEU A 118 -4.72 -10.38 -4.80
C LEU A 118 -6.02 -10.42 -5.60
N GLN A 119 -5.96 -10.66 -6.91
CA GLN A 119 -7.17 -10.81 -7.75
C GLN A 119 -7.95 -12.08 -7.44
N ARG A 120 -7.27 -13.20 -7.18
CA ARG A 120 -7.94 -14.46 -6.80
C ARG A 120 -8.63 -14.36 -5.43
N GLY A 121 -8.11 -13.52 -4.55
CA GLY A 121 -8.60 -13.37 -3.19
C GLY A 121 -8.34 -14.62 -2.33
N GLY A 122 -8.81 -14.55 -1.09
CA GLY A 122 -8.68 -15.62 -0.10
C GLY A 122 -8.98 -15.08 1.29
N SER A 123 -9.31 -15.95 2.25
CA SER A 123 -9.64 -15.54 3.63
C SER A 123 -8.51 -14.75 4.27
N ASP A 124 -7.27 -15.16 4.01
CA ASP A 124 -6.08 -14.63 4.66
C ASP A 124 -5.66 -13.25 4.12
N ILE A 125 -6.05 -12.96 2.86
CA ILE A 125 -5.72 -11.70 2.17
C ILE A 125 -6.96 -10.85 1.85
N ALA A 126 -8.13 -11.21 2.39
CA ALA A 126 -9.41 -10.55 2.09
C ALA A 126 -9.36 -9.03 2.25
N LYS A 127 -8.63 -8.52 3.25
CA LYS A 127 -8.49 -7.08 3.49
C LYS A 127 -7.66 -6.38 2.42
N LEU A 128 -6.57 -7.01 1.98
CA LEU A 128 -5.73 -6.50 0.90
C LEU A 128 -6.50 -6.58 -0.42
N HIS A 129 -7.20 -7.68 -0.67
CA HIS A 129 -8.06 -7.86 -1.84
C HIS A 129 -9.12 -6.76 -1.93
N ASN A 130 -9.82 -6.44 -0.83
CA ASN A 130 -10.84 -5.40 -0.81
C ASN A 130 -10.29 -3.98 -1.07
N GLY A 131 -9.04 -3.73 -0.76
CA GLY A 131 -8.36 -2.46 -1.04
C GLY A 131 -7.55 -2.44 -2.34
N TYR A 132 -7.49 -3.55 -3.05
CA TYR A 132 -6.70 -3.69 -4.28
C TYR A 132 -7.51 -3.24 -5.50
N SER A 133 -6.89 -2.41 -6.34
CA SER A 133 -7.44 -2.01 -7.64
C SER A 133 -6.45 -2.40 -8.73
N SER A 134 -6.84 -3.32 -9.61
CA SER A 134 -5.98 -3.82 -10.71
C SER A 134 -5.46 -2.71 -11.62
N ASP A 135 -6.22 -1.63 -11.77
CA ASP A 135 -5.90 -0.55 -12.70
C ASP A 135 -4.88 0.45 -12.15
N ASN A 136 -4.77 0.54 -10.80
CA ASN A 136 -3.96 1.57 -10.15
C ASN A 136 -2.92 1.01 -9.17
N ALA A 137 -3.00 -0.25 -8.81
CA ALA A 137 -2.06 -0.87 -7.89
C ALA A 137 -0.89 -1.51 -8.63
N GLY A 138 0.26 -1.62 -7.92
CA GLY A 138 1.42 -2.32 -8.44
C GLY A 138 1.22 -3.83 -8.54
N ASP A 139 2.08 -4.47 -9.29
CA ASP A 139 2.06 -5.92 -9.50
C ASP A 139 2.46 -6.70 -8.26
N ILE A 140 3.25 -6.08 -7.40
CA ILE A 140 3.77 -6.69 -6.18
C ILE A 140 3.59 -5.72 -5.02
N ILE A 141 3.00 -6.19 -3.92
CA ILE A 141 2.85 -5.46 -2.67
C ILE A 141 3.72 -6.11 -1.60
N ILE A 142 4.57 -5.30 -0.96
CA ILE A 142 5.52 -5.76 0.05
C ILE A 142 5.03 -5.36 1.44
N GLY A 143 4.94 -6.33 2.34
CA GLY A 143 4.78 -6.12 3.76
C GLY A 143 6.14 -6.20 4.46
N ILE A 144 6.43 -5.27 5.35
CA ILE A 144 7.67 -5.25 6.14
C ILE A 144 7.42 -5.66 7.58
N ASN A 145 8.45 -6.17 8.23
CA ASN A 145 8.41 -6.58 9.63
C ASN A 145 8.15 -5.38 10.57
N PRO A 146 7.46 -5.60 11.68
CA PRO A 146 7.34 -4.59 12.73
C PRO A 146 8.73 -4.06 13.14
N GLY A 147 8.84 -2.74 13.35
CA GLY A 147 10.11 -2.10 13.69
C GLY A 147 11.00 -1.77 12.50
N TRP A 148 10.69 -2.24 11.30
CA TRP A 148 11.38 -1.84 10.08
C TRP A 148 10.73 -0.62 9.45
N GLN A 149 11.55 0.20 8.78
CA GLN A 149 11.10 1.34 7.99
C GLN A 149 11.24 1.03 6.52
N LEU A 150 10.26 1.43 5.72
CA LEU A 150 10.35 1.39 4.27
C LEU A 150 10.75 2.78 3.78
N LYS A 151 11.83 2.88 3.04
CA LYS A 151 12.32 4.14 2.46
C LYS A 151 12.47 4.05 0.95
N ASN A 152 12.18 5.16 0.30
CA ASN A 152 12.58 5.39 -1.07
C ASN A 152 13.59 6.55 -1.10
N GLU A 153 14.84 6.26 -1.41
CA GLU A 153 15.91 7.27 -1.42
C GLU A 153 15.79 8.28 -2.57
N ILE A 154 15.10 7.89 -3.65
CA ILE A 154 14.94 8.76 -4.82
C ILE A 154 13.89 9.84 -4.53
N THR A 155 12.77 9.46 -3.89
CA THR A 155 11.68 10.38 -3.57
C THR A 155 11.84 11.01 -2.18
N GLY A 156 12.74 10.50 -1.35
CA GLY A 156 12.91 10.90 0.05
C GLY A 156 11.78 10.43 0.97
N GLU A 157 10.84 9.64 0.45
CA GLU A 157 9.71 9.13 1.22
C GLU A 157 10.14 8.08 2.23
N ASN A 158 9.55 8.17 3.42
CA ASN A 158 9.72 7.23 4.51
C ASN A 158 8.34 6.77 4.98
N PHE A 159 8.09 5.48 4.89
CA PHE A 159 6.82 4.89 5.28
C PHE A 159 7.00 3.94 6.44
N THR A 160 6.20 4.11 7.48
CA THR A 160 5.94 3.06 8.46
C THR A 160 4.69 2.32 7.99
N PHE A 161 4.86 1.12 7.49
CA PHE A 161 3.74 0.33 6.98
C PHE A 161 3.23 -0.62 8.06
N ARG A 162 1.95 -0.47 8.42
CA ARG A 162 1.27 -1.39 9.32
C ARG A 162 0.28 -2.24 8.55
N MET A 163 0.48 -3.54 8.54
CA MET A 163 -0.49 -4.52 8.04
C MET A 163 -1.65 -4.78 9.02
N GLY A 164 -1.66 -4.07 10.16
CA GLY A 164 -2.67 -4.20 11.22
C GLY A 164 -3.99 -3.53 10.88
N LEU A 165 -5.05 -3.99 11.56
CA LEU A 165 -6.33 -3.28 11.58
C LEU A 165 -6.16 -1.99 12.37
N VAL A 166 -6.46 -0.89 11.71
CA VAL A 166 -6.63 0.41 12.36
C VAL A 166 -8.11 0.74 12.31
N SER A 167 -8.75 0.78 13.47
CA SER A 167 -10.13 1.25 13.58
C SER A 167 -10.15 2.77 13.49
N PHE A 168 -10.97 3.32 12.61
CA PHE A 168 -11.19 4.75 12.50
C PHE A 168 -12.67 5.07 12.46
N PRO A 169 -13.11 6.23 12.97
CA PRO A 169 -14.51 6.61 12.96
C PRO A 169 -14.96 6.98 11.54
N ILE A 170 -16.20 6.63 11.24
CA ILE A 170 -16.93 7.18 10.08
C ILE A 170 -18.12 7.94 10.65
N VAL A 171 -18.26 9.21 10.29
CA VAL A 171 -19.34 10.07 10.73
C VAL A 171 -20.19 10.45 9.54
N PHE A 172 -21.49 10.25 9.65
CA PHE A 172 -22.49 10.70 8.69
C PHE A 172 -23.28 11.84 9.34
N TYR A 173 -23.42 12.98 8.63
CA TYR A 173 -24.14 14.15 9.14
C TYR A 173 -24.94 14.81 8.03
N GLY A 174 -26.20 15.14 8.30
CA GLY A 174 -27.10 15.83 7.38
C GLY A 174 -28.19 14.91 6.80
N ALA A 175 -28.91 15.38 5.78
CA ALA A 175 -29.97 14.66 5.05
C ALA A 175 -31.01 13.99 5.97
N GLY A 176 -31.39 14.63 7.09
CA GLY A 176 -32.40 14.10 8.01
C GLY A 176 -32.01 12.86 8.80
N LEU A 177 -30.72 12.53 8.86
CA LEU A 177 -30.23 11.36 9.60
C LEU A 177 -30.45 11.54 11.12
N PRO A 178 -30.99 10.50 11.81
CA PRO A 178 -31.13 10.52 13.24
C PRO A 178 -29.75 10.44 13.93
N SER A 179 -29.59 11.13 15.07
CA SER A 179 -28.38 11.03 15.87
C SER A 179 -28.36 9.66 16.58
N GLN A 180 -27.45 8.80 16.17
CA GLN A 180 -27.18 7.52 16.84
C GLN A 180 -25.69 7.15 16.73
N ARG A 181 -25.22 6.37 17.70
CA ARG A 181 -23.90 5.76 17.67
C ARG A 181 -24.05 4.25 17.50
N ILE A 182 -23.36 3.70 16.51
CA ILE A 182 -23.33 2.26 16.22
C ILE A 182 -22.04 1.67 16.76
#